data_e3db975dd45bf513b7a73a0ef32b0a5f
#
_entry.id   e3db975dd45bf513b7a73a0ef32b0a5f
#
_cell.length_a   1.000
_cell.length_b   1.000
_cell.length_c   1.000
_cell.angle_alpha   90.00
_cell.angle_beta   90.00
_cell.angle_gamma   90.00
#
_symmetry.space_group_name_H-M   'P 1'
#
loop_
_entity.id
_entity.type
_entity.pdbx_description
1 polymer ?
#
loop_
_entity_poly.entity_id
_entity_poly.type
_entity_poly.pdbx_seq_one_letter_code
_entity_poly.pdbx_strand_id
1 'polypeptide(L)'
;MIELGDPLPDLGVDVFDDTGSPSDGGAVSLTITRDGVTLASGGPGASGGTLLTITHPGTGLYSSAYTPLVTGQIVATWTVTGANAGVQTTVYTIEVPPVGIVGLDEVKRHLRIYRNDDDDTLTSLILEASDLCESPEGSGICWRRTVVTDEAHSATGGALYLSKFPVASLTSVNVSGVAQTVADFDVSPGGMMTTESGLFSSRSYDVKVSYVAGGGPVPAAIRGGMLEMVRYLYGTHRGGSNLPRQEEPDYNTVSGFLIPNRVKMAWRSHSSVGF
;
A
#
# COMPACT_ATOMS: atom_id res chain seq x y z
N MET A 1 6.71 6.89 7.00
CA MET A 1 5.26 7.11 6.91
C MET A 1 4.65 5.73 6.91
N ILE A 2 3.67 5.49 7.75
CA ILE A 2 2.99 4.19 7.84
C ILE A 2 1.56 4.40 7.37
N GLU A 3 1.12 3.60 6.40
CA GLU A 3 -0.23 3.72 5.89
C GLU A 3 -1.22 2.86 6.70
N LEU A 4 -2.48 3.27 6.70
CA LEU A 4 -3.55 2.51 7.32
C LEU A 4 -3.64 1.11 6.71
N GLY A 5 -3.55 0.07 7.56
CA GLY A 5 -3.55 -1.31 7.13
C GLY A 5 -2.16 -1.90 6.85
N ASP A 6 -1.07 -1.13 7.00
CA ASP A 6 0.27 -1.68 7.00
C ASP A 6 0.70 -2.13 8.41
N PRO A 7 1.45 -3.22 8.53
CA PRO A 7 1.99 -3.62 9.83
C PRO A 7 2.97 -2.57 10.35
N LEU A 8 2.96 -2.34 11.67
CA LEU A 8 3.94 -1.47 12.30
C LEU A 8 5.35 -2.04 12.14
N PRO A 9 6.30 -1.26 11.64
CA PRO A 9 7.70 -1.67 11.60
C PRO A 9 8.27 -1.70 13.02
N ASP A 10 9.21 -2.60 13.27
CA ASP A 10 10.04 -2.66 14.47
C ASP A 10 9.26 -2.58 15.81
N LEU A 11 8.10 -3.28 15.87
CA LEU A 11 7.32 -3.38 17.08
C LEU A 11 8.00 -4.39 18.04
N GLY A 12 9.12 -3.99 18.59
CA GLY A 12 9.93 -4.80 19.50
C GLY A 12 10.49 -3.97 20.66
N VAL A 13 11.02 -4.67 21.66
CA VAL A 13 11.76 -4.09 22.78
C VAL A 13 12.94 -4.98 23.13
N ASP A 14 14.07 -4.33 23.37
CA ASP A 14 15.30 -4.97 23.84
C ASP A 14 15.46 -4.67 25.35
N VAL A 15 15.62 -5.72 26.14
CA VAL A 15 15.79 -5.63 27.59
C VAL A 15 17.24 -5.95 27.97
N PHE A 16 17.87 -5.07 28.73
CA PHE A 16 19.23 -5.19 29.17
C PHE A 16 19.30 -5.17 30.71
N ASP A 17 20.31 -5.82 31.28
CA ASP A 17 20.65 -5.72 32.69
C ASP A 17 21.49 -4.45 32.99
N ASP A 18 21.79 -4.23 34.24
CA ASP A 18 22.60 -3.08 34.72
C ASP A 18 24.01 -3.04 34.12
N THR A 19 24.48 -4.14 33.52
CA THR A 19 25.79 -4.23 32.86
C THR A 19 25.70 -3.95 31.35
N GLY A 20 24.51 -3.77 30.81
CA GLY A 20 24.26 -3.59 29.39
C GLY A 20 24.24 -4.89 28.58
N SER A 21 24.15 -6.05 29.26
CA SER A 21 24.00 -7.34 28.59
C SER A 21 22.51 -7.67 28.37
N PRO A 22 22.15 -8.31 27.23
CA PRO A 22 20.78 -8.77 27.02
C PRO A 22 20.29 -9.67 28.13
N SER A 23 19.15 -9.37 28.72
CA SER A 23 18.62 -10.08 29.87
C SER A 23 17.10 -10.15 29.83
N ASP A 24 16.54 -11.28 30.22
CA ASP A 24 15.10 -11.46 30.23
C ASP A 24 14.43 -10.64 31.34
N GLY A 25 13.32 -10.00 30.97
CA GLY A 25 12.41 -9.32 31.91
C GLY A 25 11.61 -10.33 32.74
N GLY A 26 10.98 -9.86 33.81
CA GLY A 26 10.04 -10.67 34.59
C GLY A 26 8.76 -10.91 33.77
N ALA A 27 7.85 -9.97 33.79
CA ALA A 27 6.70 -9.99 32.88
C ALA A 27 6.81 -8.83 31.86
N VAL A 28 6.58 -9.15 30.59
CA VAL A 28 6.64 -8.18 29.50
C VAL A 28 5.23 -8.01 28.91
N SER A 29 4.77 -6.79 28.84
CA SER A 29 3.48 -6.44 28.26
C SER A 29 3.60 -5.32 27.25
N LEU A 30 2.72 -5.33 26.23
CA LEU A 30 2.60 -4.31 25.20
C LEU A 30 1.19 -3.72 25.24
N THR A 31 1.10 -2.41 25.22
CA THR A 31 -0.18 -1.71 25.07
C THR A 31 -0.08 -0.71 23.93
N ILE A 32 -1.03 -0.76 23.01
CA ILE A 32 -1.14 0.16 21.89
C ILE A 32 -2.36 1.03 22.11
N THR A 33 -2.15 2.34 22.18
CA THR A 33 -3.21 3.30 22.46
C THR A 33 -3.29 4.40 21.41
N ARG A 34 -4.47 4.99 21.28
CA ARG A 34 -4.71 6.24 20.55
C ARG A 34 -5.59 7.14 21.42
N ASP A 35 -5.16 8.37 21.65
CA ASP A 35 -5.90 9.35 22.46
C ASP A 35 -6.32 8.80 23.86
N GLY A 36 -5.46 7.93 24.45
CA GLY A 36 -5.72 7.27 25.72
C GLY A 36 -6.65 6.04 25.66
N VAL A 37 -7.16 5.69 24.48
CA VAL A 37 -8.00 4.49 24.27
C VAL A 37 -7.12 3.31 23.83
N THR A 38 -7.24 2.18 24.51
CA THR A 38 -6.50 0.95 24.14
C THR A 38 -7.06 0.36 22.86
N LEU A 39 -6.23 0.26 21.83
CA LEU A 39 -6.52 -0.40 20.55
C LEU A 39 -6.14 -1.87 20.55
N ALA A 40 -5.01 -2.19 21.17
CA ALA A 40 -4.51 -3.56 21.28
C ALA A 40 -3.64 -3.73 22.52
N SER A 41 -3.56 -4.93 23.05
CA SER A 41 -2.71 -5.25 24.20
C SER A 41 -2.24 -6.70 24.17
N GLY A 42 -1.06 -6.98 24.75
CA GLY A 42 -0.46 -8.30 24.81
C GLY A 42 0.33 -8.51 26.12
N GLY A 43 0.53 -9.77 26.51
CA GLY A 43 1.25 -10.14 27.71
C GLY A 43 0.39 -10.30 28.95
N PRO A 44 0.99 -10.55 30.15
CA PRO A 44 0.27 -10.74 31.41
C PRO A 44 -0.55 -9.50 31.79
N GLY A 45 -1.84 -9.69 32.07
CA GLY A 45 -2.76 -8.62 32.42
C GLY A 45 -3.27 -7.81 31.22
N ALA A 46 -3.03 -8.26 30.00
CA ALA A 46 -3.56 -7.64 28.79
C ALA A 46 -5.09 -7.55 28.86
N SER A 47 -5.62 -6.34 28.66
CA SER A 47 -7.06 -6.07 28.65
C SER A 47 -7.38 -4.91 27.72
N GLY A 48 -8.50 -5.05 27.00
CA GLY A 48 -8.98 -4.04 26.06
C GLY A 48 -8.34 -4.15 24.67
N GLY A 49 -9.13 -3.87 23.64
CA GLY A 49 -8.73 -3.91 22.24
C GLY A 49 -8.44 -5.32 21.72
N THR A 50 -7.63 -5.38 20.64
CA THR A 50 -7.18 -6.64 20.03
C THR A 50 -6.11 -7.29 20.89
N LEU A 51 -6.22 -8.59 21.17
CA LEU A 51 -5.19 -9.32 21.89
C LEU A 51 -3.99 -9.62 20.97
N LEU A 52 -2.80 -9.26 21.43
CA LEU A 52 -1.55 -9.44 20.71
C LEU A 52 -0.74 -10.60 21.28
N THR A 53 -0.09 -11.35 20.41
CA THR A 53 0.90 -12.35 20.81
C THR A 53 2.26 -11.69 20.91
N ILE A 54 2.89 -11.78 22.09
CA ILE A 54 4.28 -11.37 22.28
C ILE A 54 5.15 -12.59 22.01
N THR A 55 6.09 -12.45 21.09
CA THR A 55 7.12 -13.47 20.79
C THR A 55 8.42 -13.10 21.47
N HIS A 56 9.19 -14.13 21.88
CA HIS A 56 10.48 -14.00 22.56
C HIS A 56 11.54 -14.73 21.73
N PRO A 57 12.08 -14.10 20.67
CA PRO A 57 13.00 -14.77 19.75
C PRO A 57 14.38 -15.03 20.30
N GLY A 58 14.77 -14.42 21.41
CA GLY A 58 16.07 -14.59 22.07
C GLY A 58 16.13 -13.85 23.40
N THR A 59 17.18 -14.10 24.19
CA THR A 59 17.38 -13.47 25.50
C THR A 59 17.28 -11.94 25.38
N GLY A 60 16.42 -11.34 26.18
CA GLY A 60 16.16 -9.90 26.20
C GLY A 60 15.39 -9.34 24.99
N LEU A 61 15.05 -10.16 24.01
CA LEU A 61 14.38 -9.71 22.78
C LEU A 61 12.90 -10.07 22.80
N TYR A 62 12.04 -9.08 22.67
CA TYR A 62 10.59 -9.28 22.61
C TYR A 62 10.03 -8.55 21.40
N SER A 63 9.12 -9.18 20.69
CA SER A 63 8.48 -8.60 19.51
C SER A 63 7.01 -8.98 19.42
N SER A 64 6.26 -8.17 18.67
CA SER A 64 4.84 -8.41 18.36
C SER A 64 4.52 -7.85 16.98
N ALA A 65 3.37 -8.21 16.44
CA ALA A 65 2.87 -7.67 15.19
C ALA A 65 1.51 -6.99 15.42
N TYR A 66 1.36 -5.79 14.88
CA TYR A 66 0.09 -5.09 14.91
C TYR A 66 -0.11 -4.32 13.61
N THR A 67 -1.31 -4.42 13.05
CA THR A 67 -1.74 -3.67 11.86
C THR A 67 -2.81 -2.67 12.28
N PRO A 68 -2.52 -1.35 12.23
CA PRO A 68 -3.48 -0.35 12.64
C PRO A 68 -4.66 -0.26 11.67
N LEU A 69 -5.87 -0.19 12.24
CA LEU A 69 -7.13 0.01 11.51
C LEU A 69 -7.69 1.43 11.71
N VAL A 70 -6.92 2.31 12.34
CA VAL A 70 -7.30 3.70 12.62
C VAL A 70 -6.12 4.62 12.28
N THR A 71 -6.43 5.81 11.79
CA THR A 71 -5.45 6.84 11.44
C THR A 71 -5.12 7.74 12.63
N GLY A 72 -4.05 8.50 12.51
CA GLY A 72 -3.57 9.42 13.53
C GLY A 72 -2.36 8.89 14.29
N GLN A 73 -2.03 9.54 15.40
CA GLN A 73 -0.91 9.10 16.23
C GLN A 73 -1.35 7.94 17.12
N ILE A 74 -0.63 6.84 17.06
CA ILE A 74 -0.74 5.72 17.97
C ILE A 74 0.54 5.58 18.78
N VAL A 75 0.38 5.17 20.01
CA VAL A 75 1.46 5.03 20.99
C VAL A 75 1.57 3.56 21.38
N ALA A 76 2.70 2.93 21.09
CA ALA A 76 3.03 1.59 21.54
C ALA A 76 3.90 1.71 22.80
N THR A 77 3.44 1.14 23.90
CA THR A 77 4.13 1.15 25.19
C THR A 77 4.45 -0.26 25.61
N TRP A 78 5.74 -0.58 25.65
CA TRP A 78 6.25 -1.79 26.26
C TRP A 78 6.52 -1.54 27.74
N THR A 79 6.06 -2.44 28.58
CA THR A 79 6.31 -2.42 30.03
C THR A 79 6.95 -3.74 30.44
N VAL A 80 8.13 -3.64 31.02
CA VAL A 80 8.90 -4.77 31.54
C VAL A 80 8.88 -4.67 33.06
N THR A 81 8.62 -5.77 33.76
CA THR A 81 8.62 -5.85 35.22
C THR A 81 9.72 -6.78 35.68
N GLY A 82 10.02 -6.76 36.98
CA GLY A 82 11.07 -7.61 37.59
C GLY A 82 12.39 -6.89 37.77
N ALA A 83 13.51 -7.62 37.74
CA ALA A 83 14.85 -7.10 38.03
C ALA A 83 15.27 -6.00 37.01
N ASN A 84 14.84 -6.14 35.75
CA ASN A 84 15.16 -5.22 34.65
C ASN A 84 13.90 -4.41 34.24
N ALA A 85 13.18 -3.90 35.23
CA ALA A 85 11.95 -3.17 34.99
C ALA A 85 12.17 -1.88 34.21
N GLY A 86 11.33 -1.63 33.22
CA GLY A 86 11.42 -0.44 32.40
C GLY A 86 10.17 -0.23 31.55
N VAL A 87 10.08 0.96 30.96
CA VAL A 87 9.01 1.32 30.04
C VAL A 87 9.65 1.93 28.79
N GLN A 88 9.33 1.38 27.63
CA GLN A 88 9.70 1.96 26.34
C GLN A 88 8.45 2.37 25.59
N THR A 89 8.43 3.58 25.08
CA THR A 89 7.31 4.13 24.33
C THR A 89 7.76 4.55 22.95
N THR A 90 7.04 4.09 21.92
CA THR A 90 7.26 4.45 20.53
C THR A 90 5.99 5.05 19.96
N VAL A 91 6.09 6.17 19.27
CA VAL A 91 4.97 6.86 18.62
C VAL A 91 5.04 6.61 17.12
N TYR A 92 3.93 6.15 16.57
CA TYR A 92 3.75 5.94 15.13
C TYR A 92 2.67 6.91 14.61
N THR A 93 2.92 7.52 13.46
CA THR A 93 1.91 8.30 12.74
C THR A 93 1.34 7.47 11.62
N ILE A 94 0.04 7.20 11.68
CA ILE A 94 -0.70 6.42 10.70
C ILE A 94 -1.49 7.39 9.82
N GLU A 95 -1.21 7.36 8.54
CA GLU A 95 -1.87 8.23 7.57
C GLU A 95 -2.87 7.43 6.73
N VAL A 96 -3.92 8.11 6.27
CA VAL A 96 -4.79 7.54 5.24
C VAL A 96 -3.95 7.43 3.98
N PRO A 97 -3.89 6.25 3.34
CA PRO A 97 -3.25 6.16 2.03
C PRO A 97 -3.87 7.22 1.11
N PRO A 98 -3.07 7.94 0.32
CA PRO A 98 -3.61 8.90 -0.61
C PRO A 98 -4.61 8.20 -1.52
N VAL A 99 -5.80 8.78 -1.68
CA VAL A 99 -6.88 8.21 -2.51
C VAL A 99 -6.40 8.01 -3.96
N GLY A 100 -5.39 8.80 -4.38
CA GLY A 100 -4.69 8.68 -5.66
C GLY A 100 -3.20 8.35 -5.49
N ILE A 101 -2.50 8.23 -6.61
CA ILE A 101 -1.04 7.99 -6.66
C ILE A 101 -0.26 9.18 -6.06
N VAL A 102 -0.84 10.38 -6.11
CA VAL A 102 -0.33 11.61 -5.49
C VAL A 102 -1.34 12.20 -4.52
N GLY A 103 -0.88 12.86 -3.47
CA GLY A 103 -1.74 13.50 -2.49
C GLY A 103 -2.25 14.87 -2.92
N LEU A 104 -3.40 15.28 -2.36
CA LEU A 104 -4.01 16.59 -2.63
C LEU A 104 -3.07 17.77 -2.34
N ASP A 105 -2.36 17.74 -1.20
CA ASP A 105 -1.42 18.79 -0.82
C ASP A 105 -0.23 18.92 -1.78
N GLU A 106 0.22 17.80 -2.33
CA GLU A 106 1.29 17.78 -3.33
C GLU A 106 0.83 18.44 -4.62
N VAL A 107 -0.38 18.09 -5.08
CA VAL A 107 -1.00 18.69 -6.25
C VAL A 107 -1.24 20.19 -6.04
N LYS A 108 -1.79 20.59 -4.90
CA LYS A 108 -2.01 22.01 -4.58
C LYS A 108 -0.71 22.81 -4.60
N ARG A 109 0.38 22.26 -4.03
CA ARG A 109 1.72 22.89 -4.08
C ARG A 109 2.23 23.00 -5.51
N HIS A 110 2.06 21.96 -6.34
CA HIS A 110 2.49 21.95 -7.73
C HIS A 110 1.73 22.99 -8.57
N LEU A 111 0.41 23.10 -8.36
CA LEU A 111 -0.45 24.05 -9.05
C LEU A 111 -0.44 25.46 -8.42
N ARG A 112 0.23 25.65 -7.28
CA ARG A 112 0.24 26.90 -6.48
C ARG A 112 -1.16 27.35 -6.05
N ILE A 113 -2.00 26.40 -5.68
CA ILE A 113 -3.35 26.62 -5.16
C ILE A 113 -3.29 26.59 -3.63
N TYR A 114 -3.67 27.69 -3.00
CA TYR A 114 -3.63 27.83 -1.54
C TYR A 114 -5.02 27.84 -0.90
N ARG A 115 -6.08 27.85 -1.71
CA ARG A 115 -7.48 27.83 -1.26
C ARG A 115 -8.01 26.40 -1.27
N ASN A 116 -9.11 26.18 -0.54
CA ASN A 116 -9.73 24.86 -0.43
C ASN A 116 -11.00 24.74 -1.29
N ASP A 117 -11.36 25.79 -2.02
CA ASP A 117 -12.59 25.85 -2.83
C ASP A 117 -12.61 24.79 -3.96
N ASP A 118 -11.43 24.36 -4.40
CA ASP A 118 -11.27 23.40 -5.49
C ASP A 118 -10.89 21.98 -5.01
N ASP A 119 -10.85 21.72 -3.70
CA ASP A 119 -10.31 20.47 -3.14
C ASP A 119 -11.07 19.23 -3.64
N ASP A 120 -12.39 19.28 -3.72
CA ASP A 120 -13.22 18.19 -4.23
C ASP A 120 -12.95 17.93 -5.72
N THR A 121 -12.80 19.02 -6.49
CA THR A 121 -12.48 18.93 -7.92
C THR A 121 -11.09 18.33 -8.11
N LEU A 122 -10.09 18.82 -7.39
CA LEU A 122 -8.73 18.30 -7.46
C LEU A 122 -8.66 16.83 -7.05
N THR A 123 -9.39 16.43 -6.01
CA THR A 123 -9.47 15.03 -5.57
C THR A 123 -10.03 14.13 -6.68
N SER A 124 -11.10 14.57 -7.35
CA SER A 124 -11.69 13.83 -8.47
C SER A 124 -10.71 13.71 -9.65
N LEU A 125 -9.97 14.78 -9.97
CA LEU A 125 -8.97 14.77 -11.03
C LEU A 125 -7.75 13.93 -10.69
N ILE A 126 -7.37 13.86 -9.40
CA ILE A 126 -6.30 12.96 -8.93
C ILE A 126 -6.71 11.50 -9.14
N LEU A 127 -7.95 11.16 -8.82
CA LEU A 127 -8.48 9.81 -9.04
C LEU A 127 -8.50 9.45 -10.52
N GLU A 128 -9.04 10.33 -11.37
CA GLU A 128 -9.06 10.15 -12.82
C GLU A 128 -7.67 9.96 -13.40
N ALA A 129 -6.72 10.81 -13.02
CA ALA A 129 -5.33 10.69 -13.45
C ALA A 129 -4.67 9.39 -12.96
N SER A 130 -5.04 8.93 -11.75
CA SER A 130 -4.53 7.66 -11.20
C SER A 130 -5.05 6.46 -11.97
N ASP A 131 -6.34 6.45 -12.31
CA ASP A 131 -6.96 5.41 -13.13
C ASP A 131 -6.31 5.36 -14.52
N LEU A 132 -6.06 6.51 -15.14
CA LEU A 132 -5.36 6.60 -16.42
C LEU A 132 -3.92 6.11 -16.33
N CYS A 133 -3.21 6.43 -15.24
CA CYS A 133 -1.84 5.96 -15.04
C CYS A 133 -1.75 4.44 -14.89
N GLU A 134 -2.69 3.83 -14.16
CA GLU A 134 -2.75 2.38 -13.92
C GLU A 134 -3.37 1.62 -15.10
N SER A 135 -3.98 2.29 -16.07
CA SER A 135 -4.54 1.68 -17.27
C SER A 135 -3.44 1.10 -18.19
N PRO A 136 -3.77 0.16 -19.08
CA PRO A 136 -2.83 -0.37 -20.07
C PRO A 136 -2.23 0.70 -21.00
N GLU A 137 -2.93 1.81 -21.21
CA GLU A 137 -2.46 2.95 -21.99
C GLU A 137 -1.44 3.81 -21.23
N GLY A 138 -1.47 3.76 -19.90
CA GLY A 138 -0.55 4.41 -18.98
C GLY A 138 0.68 3.54 -18.70
N SER A 139 0.90 3.20 -17.44
CA SER A 139 1.97 2.30 -16.98
C SER A 139 1.56 0.83 -16.99
N GLY A 140 0.28 0.52 -16.89
CA GLY A 140 -0.26 -0.82 -16.72
C GLY A 140 0.06 -1.45 -15.34
N ILE A 141 0.61 -0.66 -14.42
CA ILE A 141 1.03 -1.11 -13.08
C ILE A 141 0.09 -0.52 -12.05
N CYS A 142 -0.35 -1.33 -11.10
CA CYS A 142 -1.14 -0.91 -9.95
C CYS A 142 -0.22 -0.23 -8.93
N TRP A 143 -0.29 1.07 -8.80
CA TRP A 143 0.49 1.85 -7.83
C TRP A 143 -0.25 2.04 -6.51
N ARG A 144 -1.58 2.16 -6.58
CA ARG A 144 -2.43 2.27 -5.39
C ARG A 144 -2.64 0.91 -4.76
N ARG A 145 -2.64 0.87 -3.44
CA ARG A 145 -3.01 -0.35 -2.73
C ARG A 145 -4.46 -0.71 -3.03
N THR A 146 -4.67 -1.81 -3.69
CA THR A 146 -5.98 -2.28 -4.13
C THR A 146 -6.22 -3.70 -3.64
N VAL A 147 -7.33 -3.91 -2.94
CA VAL A 147 -7.80 -5.23 -2.55
C VAL A 147 -8.66 -5.80 -3.67
N VAL A 148 -8.27 -6.95 -4.19
CA VAL A 148 -9.02 -7.71 -5.18
C VAL A 148 -9.62 -8.93 -4.50
N THR A 149 -10.94 -9.11 -4.63
CA THR A 149 -11.66 -10.21 -3.98
C THR A 149 -12.25 -11.12 -5.03
N ASP A 150 -12.02 -12.43 -4.89
CA ASP A 150 -12.60 -13.50 -5.71
C ASP A 150 -12.46 -13.27 -7.23
N GLU A 151 -11.30 -12.77 -7.66
CA GLU A 151 -10.99 -12.65 -9.08
C GLU A 151 -10.99 -14.03 -9.74
N ALA A 152 -11.86 -14.21 -10.72
CA ALA A 152 -12.07 -15.50 -11.37
C ALA A 152 -11.13 -15.69 -12.58
N HIS A 153 -10.44 -16.81 -12.61
CA HIS A 153 -9.52 -17.18 -13.67
C HIS A 153 -9.80 -18.59 -14.17
N SER A 154 -9.57 -18.79 -15.46
CA SER A 154 -9.46 -20.11 -16.06
C SER A 154 -7.99 -20.43 -16.28
N ALA A 155 -7.42 -21.27 -15.41
CA ALA A 155 -6.01 -21.60 -15.49
C ALA A 155 -5.77 -22.79 -16.43
N THR A 156 -4.87 -22.59 -17.38
CA THR A 156 -4.37 -23.65 -18.29
C THR A 156 -2.86 -23.53 -18.38
N GLY A 157 -2.15 -24.66 -18.30
CA GLY A 157 -0.72 -24.69 -18.59
C GLY A 157 0.23 -24.33 -17.47
N GLY A 158 -0.17 -24.50 -16.20
CA GLY A 158 0.74 -24.40 -15.05
C GLY A 158 0.91 -23.00 -14.46
N ALA A 159 0.37 -21.95 -15.08
CA ALA A 159 0.41 -20.59 -14.57
C ALA A 159 -0.90 -19.84 -14.85
N LEU A 160 -1.18 -18.82 -14.05
CA LEU A 160 -2.22 -17.85 -14.34
C LEU A 160 -1.67 -16.43 -14.15
N TYR A 161 -2.31 -15.46 -14.79
CA TYR A 161 -1.92 -14.06 -14.68
C TYR A 161 -3.01 -13.29 -13.95
N LEU A 162 -2.61 -12.64 -12.86
CA LEU A 162 -3.47 -11.75 -12.08
C LEU A 162 -3.61 -10.41 -12.81
N SER A 163 -4.81 -9.82 -12.77
CA SER A 163 -5.10 -8.59 -13.52
C SER A 163 -4.41 -7.35 -12.95
N LYS A 164 -4.13 -7.36 -11.65
CA LYS A 164 -3.44 -6.26 -10.98
C LYS A 164 -2.11 -6.72 -10.39
N PHE A 165 -1.06 -6.00 -10.71
CA PHE A 165 0.31 -6.26 -10.24
C PHE A 165 1.08 -4.94 -10.02
N PRO A 166 2.16 -4.92 -9.21
CA PRO A 166 2.70 -6.05 -8.45
C PRO A 166 1.78 -6.48 -7.31
N VAL A 167 1.82 -7.78 -6.99
CA VAL A 167 1.05 -8.34 -5.87
C VAL A 167 1.86 -8.17 -4.58
N ALA A 168 1.25 -7.52 -3.60
CA ALA A 168 1.86 -7.34 -2.28
C ALA A 168 1.66 -8.57 -1.38
N SER A 169 0.48 -9.19 -1.44
CA SER A 169 0.18 -10.42 -0.69
C SER A 169 -1.01 -11.16 -1.29
N LEU A 170 -0.96 -12.50 -1.25
CA LEU A 170 -2.12 -13.34 -1.49
C LEU A 170 -2.94 -13.48 -0.20
N THR A 171 -4.26 -13.39 -0.31
CA THR A 171 -5.17 -13.54 0.83
C THR A 171 -5.84 -14.91 0.83
N SER A 172 -6.36 -15.35 -0.31
CA SER A 172 -6.96 -16.67 -0.47
C SER A 172 -6.89 -17.16 -1.91
N VAL A 173 -6.79 -18.47 -2.08
CA VAL A 173 -6.84 -19.15 -3.37
C VAL A 173 -7.84 -20.28 -3.28
N ASN A 174 -8.81 -20.31 -4.17
CA ASN A 174 -9.79 -21.38 -4.31
C ASN A 174 -9.68 -22.00 -5.70
N VAL A 175 -9.53 -23.33 -5.77
CA VAL A 175 -9.48 -24.07 -7.03
C VAL A 175 -10.67 -25.00 -7.09
N SER A 176 -11.56 -24.79 -8.05
CA SER A 176 -12.80 -25.58 -8.21
C SER A 176 -13.64 -25.67 -6.91
N GLY A 177 -13.71 -24.58 -6.17
CA GLY A 177 -14.46 -24.50 -4.90
C GLY A 177 -13.73 -25.04 -3.67
N VAL A 178 -12.48 -25.50 -3.80
CA VAL A 178 -11.66 -26.00 -2.70
C VAL A 178 -10.62 -24.97 -2.33
N ALA A 179 -10.59 -24.54 -1.07
CA ALA A 179 -9.58 -23.63 -0.55
C ALA A 179 -8.20 -24.29 -0.56
N GLN A 180 -7.20 -23.57 -1.02
CA GLN A 180 -5.81 -23.99 -1.08
C GLN A 180 -4.96 -23.25 -0.07
N THR A 181 -3.82 -23.82 0.30
CA THR A 181 -2.85 -23.15 1.17
C THR A 181 -2.11 -22.09 0.34
N VAL A 182 -2.18 -20.82 0.78
CA VAL A 182 -1.57 -19.68 0.07
C VAL A 182 -0.06 -19.85 -0.13
N ALA A 183 0.62 -20.50 0.83
CA ALA A 183 2.07 -20.74 0.77
C ALA A 183 2.52 -21.67 -0.36
N ASP A 184 1.60 -22.41 -1.00
CA ASP A 184 1.91 -23.31 -2.12
C ASP A 184 1.98 -22.56 -3.46
N PHE A 185 1.80 -21.25 -3.44
CA PHE A 185 1.76 -20.40 -4.64
C PHE A 185 2.83 -19.32 -4.60
N ASP A 186 3.56 -19.22 -5.71
CA ASP A 186 4.49 -18.12 -5.95
C ASP A 186 3.89 -17.13 -6.93
N VAL A 187 4.09 -15.84 -6.66
CA VAL A 187 3.65 -14.75 -7.53
C VAL A 187 4.84 -13.90 -7.94
N SER A 188 5.08 -13.85 -9.25
CA SER A 188 6.11 -12.98 -9.81
C SER A 188 5.71 -11.50 -9.73
N PRO A 189 6.69 -10.55 -9.78
CA PRO A 189 6.39 -9.12 -9.84
C PRO A 189 5.47 -8.71 -11.00
N GLY A 190 5.46 -9.47 -12.10
CA GLY A 190 4.58 -9.26 -13.25
C GLY A 190 3.19 -9.88 -13.11
N GLY A 191 2.81 -10.34 -11.91
CA GLY A 191 1.48 -10.90 -11.64
C GLY A 191 1.28 -12.35 -12.12
N MET A 192 2.31 -13.03 -12.57
CA MET A 192 2.22 -14.46 -12.92
C MET A 192 2.25 -15.28 -11.64
N MET A 193 1.17 -16.03 -11.38
CA MET A 193 1.05 -16.96 -10.27
C MET A 193 1.32 -18.39 -10.75
N THR A 194 2.19 -19.08 -10.03
CA THR A 194 2.59 -20.48 -10.30
C THR A 194 2.46 -21.33 -9.05
N THR A 195 2.45 -22.65 -9.22
CA THR A 195 2.43 -23.61 -8.11
C THR A 195 3.34 -24.79 -8.43
N GLU A 196 4.11 -25.25 -7.46
CA GLU A 196 4.98 -26.42 -7.60
C GLU A 196 4.19 -27.73 -7.75
N SER A 197 2.96 -27.78 -7.22
CA SER A 197 2.12 -28.99 -7.26
C SER A 197 1.52 -29.30 -8.63
N GLY A 198 1.75 -28.44 -9.64
CA GLY A 198 1.19 -28.63 -10.98
C GLY A 198 -0.35 -28.59 -11.04
N LEU A 199 -0.99 -27.95 -10.06
CA LEU A 199 -2.45 -27.82 -9.96
C LEU A 199 -3.10 -27.24 -11.23
N PHE A 200 -2.35 -26.46 -12.01
CA PHE A 200 -2.83 -25.85 -13.25
C PHE A 200 -2.44 -26.63 -14.52
N SER A 201 -1.86 -27.85 -14.38
CA SER A 201 -1.10 -28.49 -15.47
C SER A 201 -1.90 -29.13 -16.57
N SER A 202 -3.19 -29.43 -16.46
CA SER A 202 -3.86 -30.23 -17.49
C SER A 202 -5.36 -29.97 -17.72
N ARG A 203 -6.01 -29.10 -16.98
CA ARG A 203 -7.44 -28.80 -17.15
C ARG A 203 -7.70 -27.32 -16.90
N SER A 204 -8.73 -26.77 -17.55
CA SER A 204 -9.28 -25.47 -17.19
C SER A 204 -9.94 -25.60 -15.81
N TYR A 205 -9.37 -24.97 -14.80
CA TYR A 205 -9.93 -24.92 -13.46
C TYR A 205 -10.59 -23.55 -13.25
N ASP A 206 -11.72 -23.56 -12.55
CA ASP A 206 -12.29 -22.34 -11.98
C ASP A 206 -11.44 -21.96 -10.76
N VAL A 207 -10.57 -20.97 -10.93
CA VAL A 207 -9.68 -20.48 -9.88
C VAL A 207 -10.16 -19.10 -9.44
N LYS A 208 -10.42 -18.94 -8.14
CA LYS A 208 -10.72 -17.65 -7.53
C LYS A 208 -9.58 -17.23 -6.63
N VAL A 209 -9.05 -16.04 -6.87
CA VAL A 209 -7.93 -15.50 -6.12
C VAL A 209 -8.32 -14.19 -5.46
N SER A 210 -8.07 -14.08 -4.16
CA SER A 210 -8.17 -12.80 -3.44
C SER A 210 -6.75 -12.37 -3.04
N TYR A 211 -6.42 -11.12 -3.31
CA TYR A 211 -5.08 -10.61 -3.08
C TYR A 211 -5.05 -9.09 -2.91
N VAL A 212 -3.94 -8.58 -2.43
CA VAL A 212 -3.65 -7.15 -2.37
C VAL A 212 -2.60 -6.83 -3.42
N ALA A 213 -2.89 -5.88 -4.29
CA ALA A 213 -1.96 -5.39 -5.30
C ALA A 213 -1.55 -3.94 -5.01
N GLY A 214 -0.41 -3.51 -5.53
CA GLY A 214 0.08 -2.15 -5.40
C GLY A 214 0.59 -1.80 -4.00
N GLY A 215 0.64 -0.49 -3.70
CA GLY A 215 1.11 0.01 -2.40
C GLY A 215 2.64 0.08 -2.27
N GLY A 216 3.38 -0.20 -3.33
CA GLY A 216 4.83 -0.02 -3.35
C GLY A 216 5.26 1.45 -3.50
N PRO A 217 6.56 1.75 -3.34
CA PRO A 217 7.07 3.10 -3.50
C PRO A 217 6.90 3.58 -4.95
N VAL A 218 6.21 4.71 -5.10
CA VAL A 218 5.95 5.29 -6.43
C VAL A 218 7.21 6.02 -6.94
N PRO A 219 7.75 5.63 -8.11
CA PRO A 219 8.92 6.29 -8.70
C PRO A 219 8.68 7.78 -8.97
N ALA A 220 9.75 8.59 -8.87
CA ALA A 220 9.67 10.04 -9.10
C ALA A 220 9.14 10.40 -10.50
N ALA A 221 9.45 9.60 -11.52
CA ALA A 221 8.93 9.80 -12.87
C ALA A 221 7.42 9.63 -12.96
N ILE A 222 6.88 8.60 -12.30
CA ILE A 222 5.42 8.37 -12.21
C ILE A 222 4.76 9.52 -11.47
N ARG A 223 5.30 9.94 -10.31
CA ARG A 223 4.77 11.08 -9.55
C ARG A 223 4.80 12.37 -10.35
N GLY A 224 5.90 12.65 -11.03
CA GLY A 224 6.03 13.82 -11.92
C GLY A 224 5.00 13.80 -13.06
N GLY A 225 4.83 12.65 -13.70
CA GLY A 225 3.83 12.46 -14.74
C GLY A 225 2.39 12.65 -14.21
N MET A 226 2.11 12.18 -12.99
CA MET A 226 0.82 12.39 -12.32
C MET A 226 0.52 13.87 -12.09
N LEU A 227 1.47 14.62 -11.56
CA LEU A 227 1.30 16.06 -11.31
C LEU A 227 1.05 16.85 -12.61
N GLU A 228 1.77 16.52 -13.68
CA GLU A 228 1.54 17.11 -15.00
C GLU A 228 0.18 16.72 -15.59
N MET A 229 -0.26 15.46 -15.39
CA MET A 229 -1.59 15.00 -15.84
C MET A 229 -2.71 15.74 -15.13
N VAL A 230 -2.64 15.84 -13.79
CA VAL A 230 -3.63 16.60 -13.01
C VAL A 230 -3.64 18.08 -13.43
N ARG A 231 -2.46 18.67 -13.67
CA ARG A 231 -2.37 20.04 -14.20
C ARG A 231 -3.09 20.18 -15.54
N TYR A 232 -2.90 19.24 -16.44
CA TYR A 232 -3.56 19.22 -17.74
C TYR A 232 -5.09 19.11 -17.61
N LEU A 233 -5.56 18.14 -16.81
CA LEU A 233 -6.99 17.95 -16.56
C LEU A 233 -7.63 19.18 -15.89
N TYR A 234 -6.96 19.77 -14.90
CA TYR A 234 -7.45 20.95 -14.21
C TYR A 234 -7.54 22.18 -15.15
N GLY A 235 -6.55 22.34 -16.05
CA GLY A 235 -6.57 23.38 -17.07
C GLY A 235 -7.71 23.22 -18.06
N THR A 236 -8.00 22.01 -18.52
CA THR A 236 -9.11 21.71 -19.43
C THR A 236 -10.46 21.88 -18.73
N HIS A 237 -10.60 21.48 -17.49
CA HIS A 237 -11.82 21.63 -16.70
C HIS A 237 -12.21 23.10 -16.49
N ARG A 238 -11.25 23.99 -16.29
CA ARG A 238 -11.48 25.44 -16.13
C ARG A 238 -11.70 26.21 -17.42
N GLY A 239 -11.81 25.53 -18.55
CA GLY A 239 -12.11 26.17 -19.83
C GLY A 239 -10.96 26.89 -20.50
N GLY A 240 -9.74 26.47 -20.26
CA GLY A 240 -8.56 26.77 -21.11
C GLY A 240 -8.10 28.23 -21.25
N SER A 241 -8.74 29.20 -20.56
CA SER A 241 -8.47 30.62 -20.81
C SER A 241 -7.23 31.19 -20.10
N ASN A 242 -6.57 30.43 -19.23
CA ASN A 242 -5.41 30.89 -18.47
C ASN A 242 -4.15 30.02 -18.58
N LEU A 243 -4.10 29.04 -19.46
CA LEU A 243 -2.84 28.46 -19.84
C LEU A 243 -2.10 29.48 -20.71
N PRO A 244 -0.82 29.82 -20.43
CA PRO A 244 -0.04 30.61 -21.37
C PRO A 244 -0.08 29.87 -22.70
N ARG A 245 -0.60 30.54 -23.69
CA ARG A 245 -0.66 30.09 -25.08
C ARG A 245 0.80 29.89 -25.52
N GLN A 246 1.37 28.74 -25.20
CA GLN A 246 2.55 28.30 -25.93
C GLN A 246 2.04 27.92 -27.31
N GLU A 247 2.45 28.70 -28.27
CA GLU A 247 2.34 28.40 -29.69
C GLU A 247 3.11 27.11 -29.98
N GLU A 248 2.50 25.96 -29.68
CA GLU A 248 2.93 24.70 -30.27
C GLU A 248 2.04 24.46 -31.49
N PRO A 249 2.64 24.38 -32.69
CA PRO A 249 1.91 24.42 -33.95
C PRO A 249 1.18 23.14 -34.34
N ASP A 250 1.00 22.14 -33.49
CA ASP A 250 0.45 20.85 -33.89
C ASP A 250 -0.46 20.16 -32.83
N TYR A 251 -1.22 20.91 -32.05
CA TYR A 251 -2.37 20.28 -31.42
C TYR A 251 -3.56 20.36 -32.40
N ASN A 252 -3.58 19.40 -33.29
CA ASN A 252 -4.80 19.02 -33.97
C ASN A 252 -5.84 18.75 -32.88
N THR A 253 -6.84 19.63 -32.80
CA THR A 253 -7.96 19.59 -31.87
C THR A 253 -8.84 18.37 -32.17
N VAL A 254 -8.30 17.20 -31.97
CA VAL A 254 -9.10 15.98 -31.86
C VAL A 254 -9.44 15.87 -30.39
N SER A 255 -10.62 16.37 -30.08
CA SER A 255 -11.36 16.12 -28.87
C SER A 255 -11.19 14.67 -28.43
N GLY A 256 -10.66 14.46 -27.27
CA GLY A 256 -10.57 13.15 -26.65
C GLY A 256 -9.41 13.16 -25.70
N PHE A 257 -9.60 12.66 -24.55
CA PHE A 257 -8.70 12.43 -23.44
C PHE A 257 -7.34 11.83 -23.84
N LEU A 258 -6.53 12.60 -24.61
CA LEU A 258 -5.18 12.18 -24.97
C LEU A 258 -4.25 12.49 -23.81
N ILE A 259 -3.66 11.44 -23.26
CA ILE A 259 -2.59 11.58 -22.30
C ILE A 259 -1.44 12.34 -22.99
N PRO A 260 -1.00 13.51 -22.45
CA PRO A 260 0.10 14.26 -23.05
C PRO A 260 1.33 13.39 -23.27
N ASN A 261 2.01 13.53 -24.39
CA ASN A 261 3.15 12.67 -24.75
C ASN A 261 4.24 12.64 -23.66
N ARG A 262 4.51 13.78 -23.02
CA ARG A 262 5.48 13.87 -21.92
C ARG A 262 5.07 13.00 -20.72
N VAL A 263 3.78 12.99 -20.36
CA VAL A 263 3.21 12.15 -19.29
C VAL A 263 3.31 10.69 -19.69
N LYS A 264 2.92 10.36 -20.92
CA LYS A 264 2.97 9.00 -21.47
C LYS A 264 4.40 8.45 -21.46
N MET A 265 5.39 9.24 -21.82
CA MET A 265 6.80 8.85 -21.73
C MET A 265 7.25 8.58 -20.30
N ALA A 266 6.87 9.45 -19.35
CA ALA A 266 7.18 9.27 -17.93
C ALA A 266 6.57 7.99 -17.36
N TRP A 267 5.34 7.68 -17.71
CA TRP A 267 4.65 6.47 -17.23
C TRP A 267 5.19 5.19 -17.87
N ARG A 268 5.46 5.21 -19.18
CA ARG A 268 5.98 4.05 -19.92
C ARG A 268 7.43 3.70 -19.56
N SER A 269 8.21 4.62 -19.03
CA SER A 269 9.58 4.30 -18.56
C SER A 269 9.59 3.27 -17.43
N HIS A 270 8.46 3.04 -16.79
CA HIS A 270 8.27 2.06 -15.72
C HIS A 270 7.22 1.00 -16.07
N SER A 271 6.68 1.00 -17.31
CA SER A 271 5.78 -0.08 -17.70
C SER A 271 6.56 -1.40 -17.74
N SER A 272 5.99 -2.43 -17.17
CA SER A 272 6.53 -3.79 -17.28
C SER A 272 6.28 -4.32 -18.70
N VAL A 273 6.98 -3.75 -19.70
CA VAL A 273 7.04 -4.36 -21.01
C VAL A 273 8.09 -5.46 -20.96
N GLY A 274 7.67 -6.63 -20.62
CA GLY A 274 8.42 -7.85 -20.66
C GLY A 274 7.44 -8.98 -20.93
N PHE A 275 6.95 -9.05 -22.16
CA PHE A 275 6.38 -10.24 -22.74
C PHE A 275 7.40 -10.83 -23.69
#